data_f6babca4f3d52304b4f02faeaf6f33c8
#
_entry.id   f6babca4f3d52304b4f02faeaf6f33c8
#
_cell.length_a   1.000
_cell.length_b   1.000
_cell.length_c   1.000
_cell.angle_alpha   90.00
_cell.angle_beta   90.00
_cell.angle_gamma   90.00
#
_symmetry.space_group_name_H-M   'P 1'
#
loop_
_entity.id
_entity.type
_entity.pdbx_description
1 polymer ?
#
loop_
_entity_poly.entity_id
_entity_poly.type
_entity_poly.pdbx_seq_one_letter_code
_entity_poly.pdbx_strand_id
1 'polypeptide(L)'
;MVSLPTSTTAPQTQPLKHPVNSLGFGKPESATRVVVAMSGGVDSSVTAALLHEQGYEVIGITLQLYDHGVAIQTKGACCAGVDIHDARTVAARLDIPHYVLDYESRFHDQVMQDFADSYLRGETPIPCVRCNQTVKFSDLLTTARDLGADCLATGHYVQRVDGAGGAELHRGADAGKDQSYFLFATTPDQLDYLRFPLGGLSKDETRALAHRHGLSVADKPDSQDICFVPNGRYGDVVRRLRPGAVEAGEIVHLDGTVLGTHNGIIDFTIGQRRGLGIGGRKDADEADGPLYVVALDPAKHQVIVGPQHALACHEVHLGETSWVARDGAPAVGYQLLARLRNTAPAMPAEIISVSADGVVIRLFEPQFGIAAGQAAALYDATDSHRLLGGGWITAAPLAALGE
;
A
#
# COMPACT_ATOMS: atom_id res chain seq x y z
N MET A 1 -12.64 -59.06 29.06
CA MET A 1 -11.71 -58.76 27.98
C MET A 1 -12.53 -58.23 26.81
N VAL A 2 -12.53 -56.90 26.60
CA VAL A 2 -13.23 -56.28 25.47
C VAL A 2 -12.12 -55.71 24.59
N SER A 3 -12.00 -56.27 23.38
CA SER A 3 -11.02 -55.80 22.39
C SER A 3 -11.49 -54.52 21.73
N LEU A 4 -10.65 -53.48 21.78
CA LEU A 4 -10.81 -52.23 21.06
C LEU A 4 -10.34 -52.43 19.60
N PRO A 5 -11.04 -51.90 18.59
CA PRO A 5 -10.52 -51.87 17.21
C PRO A 5 -9.60 -50.67 17.02
N THR A 6 -8.32 -50.91 16.81
CA THR A 6 -7.36 -49.95 16.28
C THR A 6 -7.42 -50.00 14.74
N SER A 7 -7.89 -48.91 14.13
CA SER A 7 -7.54 -48.61 12.74
C SER A 7 -7.81 -47.12 12.45
N THR A 8 -6.84 -46.31 12.73
CA THR A 8 -6.79 -44.93 12.22
C THR A 8 -5.99 -44.97 10.91
N THR A 9 -6.70 -45.10 9.80
CA THR A 9 -6.10 -44.93 8.46
C THR A 9 -5.91 -43.46 8.25
N ALA A 10 -4.65 -43.00 8.18
CA ALA A 10 -4.29 -41.65 7.74
C ALA A 10 -4.85 -41.40 6.32
N PRO A 11 -5.30 -40.16 6.01
CA PRO A 11 -5.78 -39.84 4.68
C PRO A 11 -4.65 -40.04 3.68
N GLN A 12 -4.84 -40.97 2.73
CA GLN A 12 -3.93 -41.15 1.59
C GLN A 12 -4.11 -39.92 0.67
N THR A 13 -3.15 -39.01 0.67
CA THR A 13 -3.00 -37.96 -0.36
C THR A 13 -2.78 -38.68 -1.69
N GLN A 14 -3.78 -38.62 -2.59
CA GLN A 14 -3.60 -39.13 -3.97
C GLN A 14 -2.48 -38.27 -4.62
N PRO A 15 -1.51 -38.89 -5.31
CA PRO A 15 -0.49 -38.16 -6.06
C PRO A 15 -1.18 -37.31 -7.11
N LEU A 16 -0.78 -36.00 -7.17
CA LEU A 16 -1.26 -35.07 -8.18
C LEU A 16 -1.01 -35.69 -9.57
N LYS A 17 -2.01 -35.68 -10.43
CA LYS A 17 -1.92 -36.22 -11.80
C LYS A 17 -0.93 -35.46 -12.69
N HIS A 18 -0.56 -34.25 -12.30
CA HIS A 18 0.41 -33.39 -12.99
C HIS A 18 1.38 -32.74 -11.96
N PRO A 19 2.63 -32.47 -12.35
CA PRO A 19 3.52 -31.66 -11.52
C PRO A 19 2.88 -30.28 -11.27
N VAL A 20 3.19 -29.70 -10.13
CA VAL A 20 2.74 -28.35 -9.77
C VAL A 20 3.43 -27.36 -10.72
N ASN A 21 2.66 -26.51 -11.41
CA ASN A 21 3.19 -25.48 -12.29
C ASN A 21 3.80 -24.31 -11.51
N SER A 22 4.44 -23.36 -12.21
CA SER A 22 5.14 -22.23 -11.57
C SER A 22 4.25 -21.31 -10.72
N LEU A 23 2.92 -21.38 -10.90
CA LEU A 23 1.94 -20.64 -10.10
C LEU A 23 1.32 -21.47 -8.96
N GLY A 24 1.76 -22.71 -8.76
CA GLY A 24 1.31 -23.56 -7.67
C GLY A 24 0.06 -24.40 -7.98
N PHE A 25 -0.35 -24.55 -9.25
CA PHE A 25 -1.52 -25.35 -9.62
C PHE A 25 -1.11 -26.75 -10.10
N GLY A 26 -1.82 -27.79 -9.66
CA GLY A 26 -1.60 -29.19 -10.06
C GLY A 26 -2.21 -29.51 -11.44
N LYS A 27 -2.00 -28.62 -12.42
CA LYS A 27 -2.44 -28.75 -13.80
C LYS A 27 -1.44 -28.06 -14.74
N PRO A 28 -1.40 -28.42 -16.05
CA PRO A 28 -0.45 -27.79 -16.97
C PRO A 28 -0.75 -26.30 -17.15
N GLU A 29 0.28 -25.55 -17.52
CA GLU A 29 0.24 -24.11 -17.79
C GLU A 29 -0.87 -23.77 -18.80
N SER A 30 -0.97 -24.53 -19.91
CA SER A 30 -1.96 -24.33 -20.97
C SER A 30 -3.42 -24.54 -20.55
N ALA A 31 -3.65 -25.20 -19.40
CA ALA A 31 -4.97 -25.37 -18.80
C ALA A 31 -5.19 -24.44 -17.60
N THR A 32 -4.24 -23.55 -17.32
CA THR A 32 -4.31 -22.58 -16.23
C THR A 32 -4.58 -21.19 -16.80
N ARG A 33 -5.76 -20.66 -16.52
CA ARG A 33 -6.17 -19.32 -16.96
C ARG A 33 -5.76 -18.28 -15.92
N VAL A 34 -5.07 -17.22 -16.36
CA VAL A 34 -4.54 -16.16 -15.50
C VAL A 34 -5.05 -14.82 -15.99
N VAL A 35 -5.75 -14.10 -15.12
CA VAL A 35 -5.99 -12.66 -15.34
C VAL A 35 -4.77 -11.87 -14.86
N VAL A 36 -4.27 -10.96 -15.68
CA VAL A 36 -3.16 -10.05 -15.34
C VAL A 36 -3.69 -8.63 -15.22
N ALA A 37 -3.48 -7.99 -14.07
CA ALA A 37 -3.77 -6.57 -13.87
C ALA A 37 -2.72 -5.73 -14.63
N MET A 38 -3.09 -5.16 -15.77
CA MET A 38 -2.23 -4.39 -16.65
C MET A 38 -2.45 -2.89 -16.45
N SER A 39 -1.47 -2.20 -15.89
CA SER A 39 -1.52 -0.75 -15.66
C SER A 39 -0.90 0.08 -16.79
N GLY A 40 -0.37 -0.55 -17.84
CA GLY A 40 0.41 0.13 -18.90
C GLY A 40 1.84 0.50 -18.48
N GLY A 41 2.28 0.07 -17.30
CA GLY A 41 3.68 0.17 -16.86
C GLY A 41 4.51 -1.07 -17.23
N VAL A 42 5.85 -0.95 -17.09
CA VAL A 42 6.79 -2.03 -17.40
C VAL A 42 6.50 -3.31 -16.60
N ASP A 43 6.22 -3.19 -15.29
CA ASP A 43 6.09 -4.34 -14.40
C ASP A 43 4.88 -5.22 -14.76
N SER A 44 3.71 -4.62 -14.94
CA SER A 44 2.51 -5.36 -15.34
C SER A 44 2.63 -5.97 -16.74
N SER A 45 3.32 -5.29 -17.64
CA SER A 45 3.58 -5.77 -19.01
C SER A 45 4.53 -6.96 -19.02
N VAL A 46 5.60 -6.93 -18.20
CA VAL A 46 6.51 -8.08 -18.04
C VAL A 46 5.81 -9.25 -17.38
N THR A 47 4.94 -8.99 -16.39
CA THR A 47 4.11 -10.03 -15.78
C THR A 47 3.28 -10.79 -16.82
N ALA A 48 2.60 -10.07 -17.73
CA ALA A 48 1.84 -10.69 -18.80
C ALA A 48 2.73 -11.47 -19.78
N ALA A 49 3.88 -10.88 -20.18
CA ALA A 49 4.80 -11.51 -21.12
C ALA A 49 5.43 -12.80 -20.56
N LEU A 50 5.85 -12.80 -19.29
CA LEU A 50 6.42 -13.98 -18.62
C LEU A 50 5.41 -15.13 -18.55
N LEU A 51 4.18 -14.85 -18.15
CA LEU A 51 3.14 -15.87 -18.03
C LEU A 51 2.75 -16.41 -19.41
N HIS A 52 2.66 -15.53 -20.41
CA HIS A 52 2.40 -15.96 -21.78
C HIS A 52 3.56 -16.82 -22.34
N GLU A 53 4.81 -16.45 -22.12
CA GLU A 53 5.99 -17.25 -22.52
C GLU A 53 6.01 -18.62 -21.88
N GLN A 54 5.54 -18.73 -20.62
CA GLN A 54 5.41 -19.99 -19.90
C GLN A 54 4.24 -20.87 -20.40
N GLY A 55 3.39 -20.35 -21.28
CA GLY A 55 2.29 -21.10 -21.91
C GLY A 55 0.97 -21.03 -21.14
N TYR A 56 0.80 -20.10 -20.20
CA TYR A 56 -0.48 -19.85 -19.52
C TYR A 56 -1.52 -19.21 -20.45
N GLU A 57 -2.80 -19.49 -20.21
CA GLU A 57 -3.91 -18.78 -20.83
C GLU A 57 -4.07 -17.40 -20.17
N VAL A 58 -3.45 -16.37 -20.74
CA VAL A 58 -3.38 -15.02 -20.17
C VAL A 58 -4.49 -14.13 -20.71
N ILE A 59 -5.18 -13.43 -19.80
CA ILE A 59 -6.15 -12.35 -20.12
C ILE A 59 -5.68 -11.07 -19.43
N GLY A 60 -5.43 -10.00 -20.18
CA GLY A 60 -5.10 -8.70 -19.65
C GLY A 60 -6.32 -7.89 -19.24
N ILE A 61 -6.30 -7.24 -18.08
CA ILE A 61 -7.33 -6.28 -17.67
C ILE A 61 -6.67 -4.99 -17.20
N THR A 62 -7.12 -3.87 -17.76
CA THR A 62 -6.79 -2.52 -17.31
C THR A 62 -8.00 -1.86 -16.66
N LEU A 63 -7.82 -1.31 -15.46
CA LEU A 63 -8.84 -0.47 -14.81
C LEU A 63 -8.63 0.98 -15.20
N GLN A 64 -9.64 1.58 -15.82
CA GLN A 64 -9.69 3.03 -16.03
C GLN A 64 -10.16 3.68 -14.72
N LEU A 65 -9.20 4.23 -13.95
CA LEU A 65 -9.45 4.71 -12.59
C LEU A 65 -9.86 6.18 -12.54
N TYR A 66 -9.48 6.99 -13.52
CA TYR A 66 -9.79 8.41 -13.57
C TYR A 66 -9.57 8.96 -14.99
N ASP A 67 -10.36 10.00 -15.34
CA ASP A 67 -10.15 10.77 -16.57
C ASP A 67 -9.23 11.95 -16.29
N HIS A 68 -8.03 11.95 -16.87
CA HIS A 68 -7.10 13.07 -16.77
C HIS A 68 -7.61 14.35 -17.41
N GLY A 69 -8.51 14.29 -18.38
CA GLY A 69 -9.11 15.45 -19.02
C GLY A 69 -9.96 16.29 -18.06
N VAL A 70 -10.63 15.64 -17.12
CA VAL A 70 -11.46 16.28 -16.08
C VAL A 70 -10.62 16.64 -14.84
N ALA A 71 -9.65 15.79 -14.48
CA ALA A 71 -8.82 15.99 -13.30
C ALA A 71 -7.78 17.12 -13.47
N ILE A 72 -7.33 17.39 -14.71
CA ILE A 72 -6.31 18.40 -14.99
C ILE A 72 -6.72 19.17 -16.26
N GLN A 73 -7.26 20.38 -16.11
CA GLN A 73 -7.48 21.31 -17.23
C GLN A 73 -6.14 21.84 -17.82
N THR A 74 -5.14 21.00 -17.96
CA THR A 74 -3.86 21.33 -18.60
C THR A 74 -3.79 20.66 -19.96
N LYS A 75 -3.77 21.46 -21.02
CA LYS A 75 -3.54 20.97 -22.39
C LYS A 75 -2.24 20.15 -22.42
N GLY A 76 -2.35 18.83 -22.65
CA GLY A 76 -1.21 17.93 -22.81
C GLY A 76 -1.05 16.81 -21.78
N ALA A 77 -1.90 16.72 -20.73
CA ALA A 77 -1.80 15.67 -19.72
C ALA A 77 -2.72 14.48 -20.07
N CYS A 78 -2.25 13.60 -20.94
CA CYS A 78 -3.00 12.41 -21.42
C CYS A 78 -2.42 11.11 -20.84
N CYS A 79 -2.07 11.06 -19.51
CA CYS A 79 -1.38 9.87 -18.98
C CYS A 79 -2.30 8.64 -18.88
N ALA A 80 -3.58 8.75 -18.46
CA ALA A 80 -4.47 7.57 -18.40
C ALA A 80 -4.73 6.99 -19.80
N GLY A 81 -4.95 7.85 -20.80
CA GLY A 81 -5.07 7.42 -22.19
C GLY A 81 -3.82 6.76 -22.74
N VAL A 82 -2.63 7.25 -22.35
CA VAL A 82 -1.33 6.67 -22.72
C VAL A 82 -1.14 5.32 -22.05
N ASP A 83 -1.42 5.20 -20.77
CA ASP A 83 -1.27 3.94 -20.01
C ASP A 83 -2.19 2.84 -20.55
N ILE A 84 -3.45 3.16 -20.86
CA ILE A 84 -4.40 2.23 -21.50
C ILE A 84 -3.93 1.85 -22.91
N HIS A 85 -3.41 2.82 -23.68
CA HIS A 85 -2.87 2.56 -25.00
C HIS A 85 -1.64 1.64 -24.95
N ASP A 86 -0.73 1.89 -24.00
CA ASP A 86 0.45 1.06 -23.78
C ASP A 86 0.06 -0.38 -23.42
N ALA A 87 -0.90 -0.55 -22.48
CA ALA A 87 -1.41 -1.86 -22.11
C ALA A 87 -2.02 -2.61 -23.31
N ARG A 88 -2.83 -1.93 -24.13
CA ARG A 88 -3.40 -2.50 -25.38
C ARG A 88 -2.31 -2.89 -26.39
N THR A 89 -1.30 -2.04 -26.55
CA THR A 89 -0.17 -2.29 -27.46
C THR A 89 0.62 -3.52 -27.04
N VAL A 90 0.89 -3.67 -25.73
CA VAL A 90 1.55 -4.84 -25.16
C VAL A 90 0.69 -6.09 -25.35
N ALA A 91 -0.60 -6.02 -25.04
CA ALA A 91 -1.52 -7.15 -25.18
C ALA A 91 -1.65 -7.62 -26.64
N ALA A 92 -1.75 -6.68 -27.58
CA ALA A 92 -1.78 -6.96 -29.02
C ALA A 92 -0.47 -7.62 -29.50
N ARG A 93 0.70 -7.18 -28.98
CA ARG A 93 1.98 -7.78 -29.29
C ARG A 93 2.10 -9.22 -28.80
N LEU A 94 1.54 -9.50 -27.61
CA LEU A 94 1.53 -10.83 -27.00
C LEU A 94 0.41 -11.74 -27.57
N ASP A 95 -0.46 -11.20 -28.42
CA ASP A 95 -1.67 -11.89 -28.94
C ASP A 95 -2.57 -12.44 -27.82
N ILE A 96 -2.76 -11.64 -26.73
CA ILE A 96 -3.63 -11.99 -25.60
C ILE A 96 -4.89 -11.12 -25.59
N PRO A 97 -6.06 -11.66 -25.16
CA PRO A 97 -7.26 -10.87 -24.92
C PRO A 97 -6.99 -9.76 -23.89
N HIS A 98 -7.52 -8.56 -24.15
CA HIS A 98 -7.38 -7.42 -23.25
C HIS A 98 -8.67 -6.63 -23.10
N TYR A 99 -9.06 -6.37 -21.86
CA TYR A 99 -10.27 -5.62 -21.54
C TYR A 99 -9.92 -4.37 -20.73
N VAL A 100 -10.63 -3.29 -20.99
CA VAL A 100 -10.56 -2.04 -20.22
C VAL A 100 -11.88 -1.89 -19.50
N LEU A 101 -11.84 -1.82 -18.18
CA LEU A 101 -13.01 -1.70 -17.33
C LEU A 101 -13.08 -0.28 -16.76
N ASP A 102 -14.26 0.35 -16.86
CA ASP A 102 -14.50 1.65 -16.28
C ASP A 102 -14.72 1.54 -14.77
N TYR A 103 -13.81 2.12 -14.01
CA TYR A 103 -13.81 2.18 -12.54
C TYR A 103 -13.71 3.62 -12.03
N GLU A 104 -13.93 4.62 -12.88
CA GLU A 104 -13.73 6.04 -12.54
C GLU A 104 -14.59 6.48 -11.35
N SER A 105 -15.89 6.24 -11.39
CA SER A 105 -16.80 6.61 -10.31
C SER A 105 -16.42 5.91 -9.00
N ARG A 106 -16.12 4.63 -9.07
CA ARG A 106 -15.79 3.83 -7.87
C ARG A 106 -14.46 4.22 -7.26
N PHE A 107 -13.45 4.47 -8.07
CA PHE A 107 -12.16 4.98 -7.62
C PHE A 107 -12.29 6.39 -7.02
N HIS A 108 -13.06 7.25 -7.66
CA HIS A 108 -13.37 8.57 -7.13
C HIS A 108 -13.99 8.47 -5.73
N ASP A 109 -15.04 7.67 -5.55
CA ASP A 109 -15.79 7.60 -4.30
C ASP A 109 -15.02 6.89 -3.17
N GLN A 110 -14.28 5.82 -3.47
CA GLN A 110 -13.64 4.99 -2.45
C GLN A 110 -12.19 5.39 -2.16
N VAL A 111 -11.50 6.07 -3.09
CA VAL A 111 -10.08 6.39 -2.94
C VAL A 111 -9.85 7.90 -2.92
N MET A 112 -10.38 8.64 -3.91
CA MET A 112 -10.09 10.08 -4.00
C MET A 112 -10.85 10.89 -2.94
N GLN A 113 -12.09 10.51 -2.63
CA GLN A 113 -12.90 11.16 -1.57
C GLN A 113 -12.27 10.90 -0.21
N ASP A 114 -11.92 9.64 0.11
CA ASP A 114 -11.24 9.26 1.36
C ASP A 114 -9.92 10.00 1.53
N PHE A 115 -9.14 10.14 0.45
CA PHE A 115 -7.91 10.92 0.44
C PHE A 115 -8.14 12.39 0.82
N ALA A 116 -9.16 13.05 0.24
CA ALA A 116 -9.44 14.43 0.53
C ALA A 116 -9.96 14.62 1.97
N ASP A 117 -10.83 13.74 2.43
CA ASP A 117 -11.41 13.79 3.78
C ASP A 117 -10.34 13.52 4.85
N SER A 118 -9.40 12.62 4.61
CA SER A 118 -8.26 12.38 5.51
C SER A 118 -7.41 13.62 5.69
N TYR A 119 -7.07 14.33 4.60
CA TYR A 119 -6.32 15.59 4.73
C TYR A 119 -7.07 16.66 5.51
N LEU A 120 -8.39 16.76 5.34
CA LEU A 120 -9.22 17.69 6.10
C LEU A 120 -9.28 17.34 7.60
N ARG A 121 -9.12 16.06 7.94
CA ARG A 121 -8.98 15.61 9.34
C ARG A 121 -7.56 15.76 9.89
N GLY A 122 -6.61 16.34 9.12
CA GLY A 122 -5.21 16.49 9.52
C GLY A 122 -4.39 15.18 9.45
N GLU A 123 -4.89 14.18 8.74
CA GLU A 123 -4.24 12.90 8.53
C GLU A 123 -3.33 12.93 7.28
N THR A 124 -2.45 11.93 7.16
CA THR A 124 -1.58 11.76 5.99
C THR A 124 -1.91 10.42 5.29
N PRO A 125 -2.88 10.41 4.35
CA PRO A 125 -3.38 9.17 3.75
C PRO A 125 -2.40 8.50 2.79
N ILE A 126 -2.58 7.18 2.59
CA ILE A 126 -1.87 6.36 1.59
C ILE A 126 -2.91 5.75 0.63
N PRO A 127 -3.36 6.47 -0.39
CA PRO A 127 -4.44 6.02 -1.26
C PRO A 127 -4.09 4.76 -2.05
N CYS A 128 -2.80 4.43 -2.25
CA CYS A 128 -2.38 3.20 -2.92
C CYS A 128 -2.80 1.94 -2.15
N VAL A 129 -2.74 1.96 -0.81
CA VAL A 129 -3.24 0.86 0.03
C VAL A 129 -4.75 0.74 -0.12
N ARG A 130 -5.47 1.85 0.01
CA ARG A 130 -6.93 1.87 -0.14
C ARG A 130 -7.36 1.35 -1.53
N CYS A 131 -6.66 1.76 -2.59
CA CYS A 131 -6.89 1.27 -3.96
C CYS A 131 -6.66 -0.25 -4.08
N ASN A 132 -5.58 -0.78 -3.50
CA ASN A 132 -5.34 -2.23 -3.49
C ASN A 132 -6.45 -2.96 -2.72
N GLN A 133 -6.84 -2.45 -1.55
CA GLN A 133 -7.84 -3.04 -0.66
C GLN A 133 -9.24 -3.08 -1.30
N THR A 134 -9.70 -1.97 -1.89
CA THR A 134 -11.10 -1.81 -2.33
C THR A 134 -11.29 -2.10 -3.82
N VAL A 135 -10.44 -1.57 -4.69
CA VAL A 135 -10.62 -1.63 -6.14
C VAL A 135 -9.91 -2.84 -6.75
N LYS A 136 -8.59 -2.98 -6.52
CA LYS A 136 -7.83 -4.02 -7.21
C LYS A 136 -8.10 -5.42 -6.67
N PHE A 137 -8.05 -5.62 -5.33
CA PHE A 137 -8.17 -6.97 -4.73
C PHE A 137 -9.58 -7.32 -4.26
N SER A 138 -10.53 -6.43 -4.41
CA SER A 138 -11.96 -6.74 -4.23
C SER A 138 -12.62 -6.98 -5.58
N ASP A 139 -12.67 -5.94 -6.40
CA ASP A 139 -13.49 -5.94 -7.60
C ASP A 139 -12.85 -6.67 -8.77
N LEU A 140 -11.55 -6.40 -9.04
CA LEU A 140 -10.84 -7.06 -10.13
C LEU A 140 -10.69 -8.56 -9.86
N LEU A 141 -10.57 -8.96 -8.59
CA LEU A 141 -10.53 -10.36 -8.20
C LEU A 141 -11.87 -11.05 -8.47
N THR A 142 -13.00 -10.38 -8.21
CA THR A 142 -14.34 -10.86 -8.56
C THR A 142 -14.48 -11.01 -10.08
N THR A 143 -14.08 -10.00 -10.85
CA THR A 143 -14.08 -10.07 -12.32
C THR A 143 -13.22 -11.21 -12.85
N ALA A 144 -12.05 -11.46 -12.26
CA ALA A 144 -11.18 -12.56 -12.66
C ALA A 144 -11.86 -13.93 -12.42
N ARG A 145 -12.58 -14.09 -11.30
CA ARG A 145 -13.36 -15.30 -11.03
C ARG A 145 -14.51 -15.49 -12.03
N ASP A 146 -15.21 -14.39 -12.36
CA ASP A 146 -16.33 -14.43 -13.33
C ASP A 146 -15.85 -14.82 -14.75
N LEU A 147 -14.58 -14.48 -15.08
CA LEU A 147 -13.92 -14.92 -16.32
C LEU A 147 -13.42 -16.39 -16.24
N GLY A 148 -13.66 -17.06 -15.12
CA GLY A 148 -13.21 -18.44 -14.90
C GLY A 148 -11.69 -18.57 -14.78
N ALA A 149 -11.00 -17.50 -14.36
CA ALA A 149 -9.56 -17.57 -14.14
C ALA A 149 -9.22 -18.33 -12.85
N ASP A 150 -8.06 -18.97 -12.83
CA ASP A 150 -7.55 -19.69 -11.66
C ASP A 150 -6.87 -18.77 -10.66
N CYS A 151 -6.35 -17.63 -11.13
CA CYS A 151 -5.72 -16.62 -10.31
C CYS A 151 -5.71 -15.24 -10.97
N LEU A 152 -5.45 -14.24 -10.15
CA LEU A 152 -5.14 -12.87 -10.55
C LEU A 152 -3.65 -12.61 -10.33
N ALA A 153 -2.92 -12.29 -11.38
CA ALA A 153 -1.50 -11.92 -11.30
C ALA A 153 -1.32 -10.40 -11.38
N THR A 154 -0.38 -9.90 -10.62
CA THR A 154 -0.02 -8.46 -10.61
C THR A 154 1.50 -8.27 -10.64
N GLY A 155 1.94 -7.10 -11.12
CA GLY A 155 3.36 -6.72 -11.16
C GLY A 155 3.92 -6.21 -9.83
N HIS A 156 3.33 -6.55 -8.68
CA HIS A 156 3.88 -6.15 -7.39
C HIS A 156 5.14 -6.95 -7.03
N TYR A 157 6.13 -6.25 -6.47
CA TYR A 157 7.38 -6.85 -5.96
C TYR A 157 7.15 -7.34 -4.53
N VAL A 158 6.48 -8.47 -4.41
CA VAL A 158 6.28 -9.24 -3.18
C VAL A 158 6.26 -10.71 -3.53
N GLN A 159 6.49 -11.58 -2.56
CA GLN A 159 6.51 -13.03 -2.78
C GLN A 159 5.33 -13.68 -2.05
N ARG A 160 4.61 -14.57 -2.76
CA ARG A 160 3.67 -15.48 -2.15
C ARG A 160 4.37 -16.81 -1.94
N VAL A 161 4.40 -17.26 -0.70
CA VAL A 161 5.06 -18.50 -0.28
C VAL A 161 4.00 -19.43 0.32
N ASP A 162 4.07 -20.73 0.01
CA ASP A 162 3.20 -21.70 0.65
C ASP A 162 3.80 -22.14 1.99
N GLY A 163 3.22 -21.65 3.08
CA GLY A 163 3.59 -21.98 4.45
C GLY A 163 2.74 -23.10 5.03
N ALA A 164 3.06 -23.55 6.24
CA ALA A 164 2.34 -24.64 6.92
C ALA A 164 0.87 -24.28 7.23
N GLY A 165 0.56 -23.01 7.44
CA GLY A 165 -0.79 -22.48 7.74
C GLY A 165 -1.57 -21.98 6.52
N GLY A 166 -1.03 -22.11 5.31
CA GLY A 166 -1.59 -21.54 4.08
C GLY A 166 -0.62 -20.62 3.36
N ALA A 167 -1.13 -19.80 2.43
CA ALA A 167 -0.31 -18.83 1.72
C ALA A 167 0.18 -17.73 2.67
N GLU A 168 1.45 -17.38 2.54
CA GLU A 168 2.12 -16.30 3.25
C GLU A 168 2.56 -15.23 2.28
N LEU A 169 2.54 -13.96 2.71
CA LEU A 169 3.05 -12.84 1.94
C LEU A 169 4.42 -12.42 2.50
N HIS A 170 5.43 -12.43 1.64
CA HIS A 170 6.79 -12.07 1.99
C HIS A 170 7.25 -10.84 1.19
N ARG A 171 8.25 -10.14 1.72
CA ARG A 171 8.90 -9.02 1.03
C ARG A 171 9.42 -9.45 -0.33
N GLY A 172 9.46 -8.53 -1.28
CA GLY A 172 10.13 -8.72 -2.56
C GLY A 172 11.63 -8.98 -2.38
N ALA A 173 12.21 -9.75 -3.31
CA ALA A 173 13.65 -10.02 -3.31
C ALA A 173 14.48 -8.74 -3.51
N ASP A 174 13.98 -7.79 -4.30
CA ASP A 174 14.56 -6.45 -4.43
C ASP A 174 14.09 -5.56 -3.27
N ALA A 175 14.95 -5.37 -2.28
CA ALA A 175 14.64 -4.55 -1.12
C ALA A 175 14.34 -3.08 -1.47
N GLY A 176 14.89 -2.55 -2.58
CA GLY A 176 14.64 -1.20 -3.07
C GLY A 176 13.28 -1.05 -3.75
N LYS A 177 12.64 -2.17 -4.11
CA LYS A 177 11.34 -2.23 -4.79
C LYS A 177 10.28 -2.97 -3.98
N ASP A 178 10.59 -3.45 -2.78
CA ASP A 178 9.65 -4.15 -1.91
C ASP A 178 8.37 -3.35 -1.69
N GLN A 179 7.23 -3.94 -2.08
CA GLN A 179 5.90 -3.32 -2.00
C GLN A 179 5.00 -3.96 -0.93
N SER A 180 5.55 -4.81 -0.07
CA SER A 180 4.80 -5.48 1.00
C SER A 180 4.07 -4.50 1.93
N TYR A 181 4.64 -3.32 2.16
CA TYR A 181 4.02 -2.24 2.92
C TYR A 181 2.64 -1.82 2.36
N PHE A 182 2.48 -1.81 1.05
CA PHE A 182 1.21 -1.42 0.40
C PHE A 182 0.18 -2.56 0.33
N LEU A 183 0.57 -3.77 0.77
CA LEU A 183 -0.26 -4.97 0.70
C LEU A 183 -0.61 -5.54 2.08
N PHE A 184 -0.37 -4.80 3.16
CA PHE A 184 -0.67 -5.26 4.53
C PHE A 184 -2.15 -5.61 4.73
N ALA A 185 -3.05 -4.98 3.98
CA ALA A 185 -4.48 -5.19 4.05
C ALA A 185 -4.99 -6.35 3.18
N THR A 186 -4.10 -7.15 2.60
CA THR A 186 -4.47 -8.34 1.84
C THR A 186 -5.00 -9.41 2.79
N THR A 187 -6.20 -9.93 2.51
CA THR A 187 -6.79 -11.02 3.30
C THR A 187 -6.26 -12.38 2.86
N PRO A 188 -6.35 -13.42 3.72
CA PRO A 188 -5.94 -14.79 3.35
C PRO A 188 -6.62 -15.28 2.08
N ASP A 189 -7.93 -15.06 1.93
CA ASP A 189 -8.70 -15.50 0.76
C ASP A 189 -8.31 -14.77 -0.53
N GLN A 190 -7.90 -13.51 -0.42
CA GLN A 190 -7.32 -12.77 -1.54
C GLN A 190 -5.95 -13.33 -1.89
N LEU A 191 -5.08 -13.59 -0.89
CA LEU A 191 -3.73 -14.09 -1.12
C LEU A 191 -3.72 -15.48 -1.76
N ASP A 192 -4.68 -16.33 -1.44
CA ASP A 192 -4.82 -17.64 -2.09
C ASP A 192 -5.03 -17.52 -3.61
N TYR A 193 -5.70 -16.46 -4.05
CA TYR A 193 -5.99 -16.21 -5.45
C TYR A 193 -4.97 -15.33 -6.17
N LEU A 194 -4.17 -14.56 -5.43
CA LEU A 194 -3.17 -13.64 -5.98
C LEU A 194 -1.87 -14.36 -6.36
N ARG A 195 -1.21 -13.86 -7.43
CA ARG A 195 0.13 -14.30 -7.86
C ARG A 195 1.00 -13.08 -8.18
N PHE A 196 2.28 -13.18 -7.84
CA PHE A 196 3.26 -12.10 -7.96
C PHE A 196 4.51 -12.58 -8.71
N PRO A 197 4.45 -12.73 -10.04
CA PRO A 197 5.55 -13.31 -10.82
C PRO A 197 6.88 -12.55 -10.74
N LEU A 198 6.84 -11.26 -10.37
CA LEU A 198 8.03 -10.42 -10.25
C LEU A 198 8.66 -10.44 -8.85
N GLY A 199 8.04 -11.09 -7.87
CA GLY A 199 8.46 -11.01 -6.48
C GLY A 199 9.88 -11.51 -6.20
N GLY A 200 10.37 -12.45 -7.00
CA GLY A 200 11.74 -12.99 -6.93
C GLY A 200 12.76 -12.26 -7.81
N LEU A 201 12.36 -11.22 -8.56
CA LEU A 201 13.21 -10.51 -9.51
C LEU A 201 13.60 -9.13 -8.98
N SER A 202 14.78 -8.68 -9.39
CA SER A 202 15.18 -7.28 -9.28
C SER A 202 14.50 -6.42 -10.36
N LYS A 203 14.52 -5.11 -10.17
CA LYS A 203 14.01 -4.17 -11.17
C LYS A 203 14.82 -4.23 -12.47
N ASP A 204 16.13 -4.42 -12.38
CA ASP A 204 17.00 -4.51 -13.54
C ASP A 204 16.71 -5.78 -14.37
N GLU A 205 16.49 -6.92 -13.71
CA GLU A 205 16.05 -8.15 -14.37
C GLU A 205 14.69 -7.96 -15.03
N THR A 206 13.74 -7.29 -14.37
CA THR A 206 12.43 -6.98 -14.96
C THR A 206 12.57 -6.12 -16.22
N ARG A 207 13.42 -5.09 -16.22
CA ARG A 207 13.69 -4.28 -17.42
C ARG A 207 14.40 -5.07 -18.52
N ALA A 208 15.36 -5.92 -18.18
CA ALA A 208 16.00 -6.81 -19.14
C ALA A 208 14.99 -7.76 -19.81
N LEU A 209 14.03 -8.27 -19.04
CA LEU A 209 12.92 -9.07 -19.58
C LEU A 209 12.02 -8.24 -20.51
N ALA A 210 11.69 -6.99 -20.15
CA ALA A 210 10.91 -6.10 -21.01
C ALA A 210 11.60 -5.88 -22.38
N HIS A 211 12.91 -5.65 -22.38
CA HIS A 211 13.71 -5.53 -23.61
C HIS A 211 13.76 -6.85 -24.40
N ARG A 212 13.98 -7.99 -23.73
CA ARG A 212 13.99 -9.32 -24.35
C ARG A 212 12.69 -9.62 -25.10
N HIS A 213 11.55 -9.27 -24.50
CA HIS A 213 10.22 -9.41 -25.12
C HIS A 213 9.91 -8.29 -26.13
N GLY A 214 10.77 -7.29 -26.26
CA GLY A 214 10.60 -6.14 -27.16
C GLY A 214 9.36 -5.31 -26.80
N LEU A 215 9.05 -5.17 -25.51
CA LEU A 215 7.91 -4.39 -25.05
C LEU A 215 8.17 -2.89 -25.25
N SER A 216 7.19 -2.18 -25.81
CA SER A 216 7.28 -0.73 -26.07
C SER A 216 7.49 0.11 -24.80
N VAL A 217 7.14 -0.44 -23.65
CA VAL A 217 7.21 0.20 -22.33
C VAL A 217 8.52 -0.06 -21.57
N ALA A 218 9.51 -0.76 -22.18
CA ALA A 218 10.74 -1.19 -21.49
C ALA A 218 11.50 -0.03 -20.84
N ASP A 219 11.56 1.13 -21.49
CA ASP A 219 12.25 2.33 -21.01
C ASP A 219 11.33 3.32 -20.29
N LYS A 220 10.05 2.96 -20.07
CA LYS A 220 9.09 3.81 -19.36
C LYS A 220 9.56 4.02 -17.91
N PRO A 221 9.58 5.27 -17.41
CA PRO A 221 9.92 5.54 -16.02
C PRO A 221 8.88 4.93 -15.08
N ASP A 222 9.35 4.54 -13.88
CA ASP A 222 8.45 4.07 -12.84
C ASP A 222 7.55 5.23 -12.37
N SER A 223 6.31 4.90 -11.95
CA SER A 223 5.45 5.87 -11.26
C SER A 223 6.10 6.25 -9.93
N GLN A 224 6.37 7.54 -9.75
CA GLN A 224 7.09 8.06 -8.58
C GLN A 224 6.15 8.59 -7.50
N ASP A 225 4.86 8.79 -7.81
CA ASP A 225 3.90 9.45 -6.94
C ASP A 225 2.50 8.83 -7.05
N ILE A 226 1.57 9.33 -6.26
CA ILE A 226 0.15 8.96 -6.29
C ILE A 226 -0.41 9.22 -7.69
N CYS A 227 -0.99 8.22 -8.32
CA CYS A 227 -1.36 8.24 -9.73
C CYS A 227 -2.29 9.39 -10.15
N PHE A 228 -3.15 9.88 -9.27
CA PHE A 228 -4.08 11.01 -9.51
C PHE A 228 -3.54 12.37 -9.00
N VAL A 229 -2.27 12.43 -8.53
CA VAL A 229 -1.60 13.65 -8.05
C VAL A 229 -0.36 13.93 -8.92
N PRO A 230 -0.53 14.45 -10.13
CA PRO A 230 0.52 14.42 -11.16
C PRO A 230 1.73 15.30 -10.89
N ASN A 231 1.73 16.19 -9.92
CA ASN A 231 2.83 17.12 -9.66
C ASN A 231 3.21 17.18 -8.16
N GLY A 232 2.85 16.15 -7.35
CA GLY A 232 3.12 16.12 -5.92
C GLY A 232 2.41 17.22 -5.12
N ARG A 233 1.42 17.91 -5.70
CA ARG A 233 0.65 18.96 -5.04
C ARG A 233 -0.66 18.41 -4.47
N TYR A 234 -0.55 17.70 -3.36
CA TYR A 234 -1.69 17.05 -2.70
C TYR A 234 -2.77 18.06 -2.32
N GLY A 235 -2.42 19.21 -1.76
CA GLY A 235 -3.35 20.28 -1.38
C GLY A 235 -4.19 20.80 -2.54
N ASP A 236 -3.66 20.88 -3.77
CA ASP A 236 -4.43 21.32 -4.94
C ASP A 236 -5.53 20.30 -5.31
N VAL A 237 -5.25 19.01 -5.15
CA VAL A 237 -6.23 17.94 -5.36
C VAL A 237 -7.33 18.01 -4.29
N VAL A 238 -6.96 18.18 -3.02
CA VAL A 238 -7.92 18.34 -1.91
C VAL A 238 -8.83 19.54 -2.13
N ARG A 239 -8.27 20.72 -2.47
CA ARG A 239 -9.06 21.93 -2.77
C ARG A 239 -10.05 21.73 -3.92
N ARG A 240 -9.69 20.91 -4.91
CA ARG A 240 -10.57 20.59 -6.03
C ARG A 240 -11.70 19.64 -5.65
N LEU A 241 -11.38 18.60 -4.85
CA LEU A 241 -12.36 17.61 -4.42
C LEU A 241 -13.29 18.14 -3.33
N ARG A 242 -12.85 19.13 -2.56
CA ARG A 242 -13.59 19.77 -1.46
C ARG A 242 -13.54 21.30 -1.57
N PRO A 243 -14.21 21.90 -2.57
CA PRO A 243 -14.21 23.36 -2.73
C PRO A 243 -14.77 24.06 -1.49
N GLY A 244 -14.04 25.04 -0.97
CA GLY A 244 -14.47 25.83 0.19
C GLY A 244 -14.29 25.16 1.56
N ALA A 245 -13.78 23.91 1.63
CA ALA A 245 -13.57 23.20 2.90
C ALA A 245 -12.21 23.52 3.56
N VAL A 246 -11.33 24.23 2.86
CA VAL A 246 -9.99 24.55 3.37
C VAL A 246 -10.00 25.97 3.93
N GLU A 247 -9.72 26.09 5.21
CA GLU A 247 -9.72 27.35 5.91
C GLU A 247 -8.29 27.77 6.32
N ALA A 248 -8.04 29.08 6.32
CA ALA A 248 -6.81 29.65 6.82
C ALA A 248 -6.78 29.58 8.36
N GLY A 249 -5.59 29.51 8.92
CA GLY A 249 -5.43 29.42 10.36
C GLY A 249 -4.06 29.85 10.84
N GLU A 250 -3.73 29.52 12.08
CA GLU A 250 -2.53 29.92 12.76
C GLU A 250 -1.51 28.81 12.86
N ILE A 251 -0.24 29.18 12.84
CA ILE A 251 0.88 28.31 13.23
C ILE A 251 1.24 28.68 14.66
N VAL A 252 1.04 27.73 15.57
CA VAL A 252 1.16 27.94 17.02
C VAL A 252 2.26 27.04 17.59
N HIS A 253 3.12 27.59 18.41
CA HIS A 253 4.11 26.83 19.16
C HIS A 253 3.45 26.06 20.31
N LEU A 254 4.08 24.98 20.79
CA LEU A 254 3.58 24.15 21.91
C LEU A 254 3.25 24.96 23.18
N ASP A 255 3.92 26.09 23.40
CA ASP A 255 3.66 27.00 24.53
C ASP A 255 2.45 27.95 24.33
N GLY A 256 1.76 27.84 23.19
CA GLY A 256 0.63 28.66 22.81
C GLY A 256 0.97 29.93 22.05
N THR A 257 2.25 30.22 21.81
CA THR A 257 2.67 31.40 21.06
C THR A 257 2.31 31.28 19.58
N VAL A 258 1.61 32.28 19.03
CA VAL A 258 1.33 32.34 17.58
C VAL A 258 2.58 32.81 16.84
N LEU A 259 3.07 31.96 15.91
CA LEU A 259 4.29 32.22 15.14
C LEU A 259 4.02 32.73 13.71
N GLY A 260 2.82 32.49 13.19
CA GLY A 260 2.46 32.84 11.83
C GLY A 260 1.06 32.35 11.45
N THR A 261 0.76 32.45 10.17
CA THR A 261 -0.52 32.01 9.59
C THR A 261 -0.28 31.13 8.38
N HIS A 262 -1.29 30.34 8.02
CA HIS A 262 -1.27 29.46 6.83
C HIS A 262 -2.61 29.49 6.09
N ASN A 263 -2.65 28.99 4.84
CA ASN A 263 -3.83 28.95 4.00
C ASN A 263 -4.58 27.62 4.04
N GLY A 264 -4.24 26.73 4.96
CA GLY A 264 -4.88 25.44 5.17
C GLY A 264 -3.94 24.44 5.83
N ILE A 265 -4.45 23.67 6.82
CA ILE A 265 -3.69 22.61 7.49
C ILE A 265 -3.28 21.49 6.52
N ILE A 266 -3.99 21.32 5.42
CA ILE A 266 -3.73 20.30 4.38
C ILE A 266 -2.37 20.45 3.68
N ASP A 267 -1.72 21.60 3.81
CA ASP A 267 -0.39 21.85 3.24
C ASP A 267 0.74 21.43 4.20
N PHE A 268 0.39 20.86 5.36
CA PHE A 268 1.32 20.45 6.41
C PHE A 268 1.21 18.97 6.73
N THR A 269 2.33 18.38 7.17
CA THR A 269 2.40 16.97 7.57
C THR A 269 3.19 16.85 8.87
N ILE A 270 2.82 15.94 9.76
CA ILE A 270 3.53 15.67 11.01
C ILE A 270 5.00 15.33 10.72
N GLY A 271 5.91 15.99 11.43
CA GLY A 271 7.35 15.88 11.23
C GLY A 271 7.93 16.82 10.15
N GLN A 272 7.10 17.61 9.48
CA GLN A 272 7.57 18.59 8.50
C GLN A 272 8.41 19.69 9.19
N ARG A 273 9.60 19.97 8.63
CA ARG A 273 10.53 20.99 9.11
C ARG A 273 10.60 22.20 8.18
N ARG A 274 10.51 21.99 6.87
CA ARG A 274 10.70 23.04 5.85
C ARG A 274 9.36 23.56 5.35
N GLY A 275 9.36 24.82 4.88
CA GLY A 275 8.16 25.42 4.28
C GLY A 275 7.09 25.82 5.29
N LEU A 276 7.43 25.99 6.57
CA LEU A 276 6.49 26.40 7.60
C LEU A 276 6.05 27.87 7.45
N GLY A 277 6.80 28.70 6.71
CA GLY A 277 6.47 30.13 6.52
C GLY A 277 6.63 31.00 7.77
N ILE A 278 7.14 30.44 8.87
CA ILE A 278 7.48 31.17 10.08
C ILE A 278 8.86 31.75 9.90
N GLY A 279 8.96 33.10 9.94
CA GLY A 279 10.24 33.80 9.92
C GLY A 279 11.15 33.30 11.05
N GLY A 280 12.46 33.25 10.79
CA GLY A 280 13.41 32.85 11.84
C GLY A 280 13.19 33.69 13.09
N ARG A 281 12.88 33.03 14.20
CA ARG A 281 12.74 33.64 15.51
C ARG A 281 14.11 34.23 15.89
N LYS A 282 14.24 35.58 15.91
CA LYS A 282 15.48 36.23 16.33
C LYS A 282 15.80 35.98 17.82
N ASP A 283 14.77 35.55 18.56
CA ASP A 283 14.80 35.33 20.01
C ASP A 283 14.45 33.86 20.36
N ALA A 284 14.57 32.92 19.41
CA ALA A 284 14.47 31.49 19.74
C ALA A 284 15.63 31.18 20.69
N ASP A 285 15.32 30.76 21.90
CA ASP A 285 16.30 30.19 22.80
C ASP A 285 17.07 29.11 22.02
N GLU A 286 18.42 29.19 22.08
CA GLU A 286 19.28 28.19 21.43
C GLU A 286 18.92 26.74 21.87
N ALA A 287 18.11 26.61 22.93
CA ALA A 287 17.62 25.37 23.49
C ALA A 287 16.57 24.63 22.62
N ASP A 288 15.73 25.34 21.84
CA ASP A 288 14.62 24.70 21.09
C ASP A 288 15.02 24.15 19.72
N GLY A 289 16.10 24.66 19.14
CA GLY A 289 16.59 24.23 17.83
C GLY A 289 15.54 24.40 16.71
N PRO A 290 15.60 23.58 15.65
CA PRO A 290 14.65 23.63 14.53
C PRO A 290 13.24 23.19 14.95
N LEU A 291 12.21 23.92 14.51
CA LEU A 291 10.83 23.58 14.76
C LEU A 291 10.29 22.59 13.69
N TYR A 292 9.40 21.72 14.14
CA TYR A 292 8.71 20.70 13.35
C TYR A 292 7.21 20.77 13.59
N VAL A 293 6.40 20.39 12.61
CA VAL A 293 4.96 20.17 12.82
C VAL A 293 4.79 18.97 13.76
N VAL A 294 4.26 19.21 14.96
CA VAL A 294 4.02 18.15 15.97
C VAL A 294 2.57 17.69 16.00
N ALA A 295 1.62 18.59 15.71
CA ALA A 295 0.21 18.22 15.60
C ALA A 295 -0.51 19.14 14.61
N LEU A 296 -1.63 18.64 14.08
CA LEU A 296 -2.61 19.39 13.31
C LEU A 296 -3.92 19.38 14.10
N ASP A 297 -4.52 20.53 14.34
CA ASP A 297 -5.84 20.69 14.99
C ASP A 297 -6.86 21.15 13.95
N PRO A 298 -7.61 20.23 13.32
CA PRO A 298 -8.59 20.60 12.30
C PRO A 298 -9.74 21.46 12.85
N ALA A 299 -10.10 21.28 14.12
CA ALA A 299 -11.23 22.00 14.72
C ALA A 299 -10.90 23.48 14.98
N LYS A 300 -9.63 23.78 15.23
CA LYS A 300 -9.14 25.14 15.43
C LYS A 300 -8.43 25.71 14.20
N HIS A 301 -8.30 24.94 13.13
CA HIS A 301 -7.50 25.26 11.95
C HIS A 301 -6.06 25.64 12.32
N GLN A 302 -5.43 24.92 13.26
CA GLN A 302 -4.10 25.23 13.78
C GLN A 302 -3.07 24.18 13.37
N VAL A 303 -1.88 24.66 13.02
CA VAL A 303 -0.66 23.87 12.86
C VAL A 303 0.19 24.08 14.11
N ILE A 304 0.35 23.04 14.92
CA ILE A 304 1.13 23.08 16.15
C ILE A 304 2.56 22.67 15.83
N VAL A 305 3.51 23.54 16.21
CA VAL A 305 4.93 23.30 15.98
C VAL A 305 5.70 23.23 17.28
N GLY A 306 6.79 22.46 17.29
CA GLY A 306 7.65 22.30 18.46
C GLY A 306 9.01 21.69 18.10
N PRO A 307 9.89 21.49 19.09
CA PRO A 307 11.21 20.88 18.90
C PRO A 307 11.08 19.39 18.51
N GLN A 308 12.15 18.84 17.94
CA GLN A 308 12.15 17.45 17.44
C GLN A 308 11.76 16.41 18.50
N HIS A 309 12.20 16.59 19.75
CA HIS A 309 11.90 15.64 20.82
C HIS A 309 10.41 15.53 21.14
N ALA A 310 9.62 16.58 20.85
CA ALA A 310 8.18 16.57 21.01
C ALA A 310 7.46 15.60 20.04
N LEU A 311 8.15 15.16 18.99
CA LEU A 311 7.63 14.15 18.06
C LEU A 311 7.83 12.71 18.51
N ALA A 312 8.51 12.50 19.65
CA ALA A 312 8.82 11.16 20.15
C ALA A 312 7.54 10.40 20.53
N CYS A 313 7.39 9.21 19.98
CA CYS A 313 6.26 8.33 20.20
C CYS A 313 6.74 6.90 20.47
N HIS A 314 6.19 6.26 21.49
CA HIS A 314 6.46 4.86 21.87
C HIS A 314 5.27 3.93 21.58
N GLU A 315 4.05 4.46 21.50
CA GLU A 315 2.85 3.66 21.28
C GLU A 315 2.15 4.09 20.00
N VAL A 316 1.68 3.11 19.22
CA VAL A 316 0.98 3.35 17.97
C VAL A 316 -0.33 2.57 17.98
N HIS A 317 -1.42 3.28 17.80
CA HIS A 317 -2.76 2.72 17.74
C HIS A 317 -3.12 2.45 16.28
N LEU A 318 -3.56 1.22 16.00
CA LEU A 318 -3.90 0.75 14.68
C LEU A 318 -5.39 0.39 14.62
N GLY A 319 -6.12 1.04 13.74
CA GLY A 319 -7.49 0.70 13.38
C GLY A 319 -7.59 -0.05 12.04
N GLU A 320 -8.77 -0.52 11.69
CA GLU A 320 -9.03 -1.28 10.46
C GLU A 320 -7.93 -2.33 10.19
N THR A 321 -7.56 -3.09 11.22
CA THR A 321 -6.48 -4.08 11.11
C THR A 321 -6.85 -5.23 10.20
N SER A 322 -5.88 -5.69 9.40
CA SER A 322 -6.00 -6.84 8.51
C SER A 322 -4.83 -7.80 8.74
N TRP A 323 -5.10 -9.09 8.71
CA TRP A 323 -4.11 -10.14 8.94
C TRP A 323 -4.03 -11.05 7.73
N VAL A 324 -2.80 -11.25 7.26
CA VAL A 324 -2.51 -12.13 6.12
C VAL A 324 -2.63 -13.60 6.52
N ALA A 325 -2.26 -13.91 7.76
CA ALA A 325 -2.39 -15.27 8.32
C ALA A 325 -3.85 -15.57 8.71
N ARG A 326 -4.27 -16.83 8.50
CA ARG A 326 -5.63 -17.28 8.84
C ARG A 326 -5.91 -17.31 10.34
N ASP A 327 -4.87 -17.37 11.16
CA ASP A 327 -4.96 -17.36 12.63
C ASP A 327 -5.35 -15.97 13.19
N GLY A 328 -5.38 -14.94 12.34
CA GLY A 328 -5.75 -13.58 12.73
C GLY A 328 -4.64 -12.85 13.49
N ALA A 329 -5.03 -11.96 14.40
CA ALA A 329 -4.09 -11.15 15.18
C ALA A 329 -3.22 -12.01 16.09
N PRO A 330 -1.88 -11.78 16.13
CA PRO A 330 -1.05 -12.38 17.15
C PRO A 330 -1.47 -11.94 18.55
N ALA A 331 -1.14 -12.75 19.57
CA ALA A 331 -1.52 -12.47 20.96
C ALA A 331 -0.78 -11.25 21.54
N VAL A 332 -1.33 -10.67 22.60
CA VAL A 332 -0.64 -9.66 23.42
C VAL A 332 0.70 -10.22 23.93
N GLY A 333 1.76 -9.41 23.88
CA GLY A 333 3.14 -9.80 24.18
C GLY A 333 3.90 -10.37 22.99
N TYR A 334 3.28 -10.51 21.81
CA TYR A 334 3.97 -10.97 20.61
C TYR A 334 4.95 -9.92 20.11
N GLN A 335 6.22 -10.30 19.95
CA GLN A 335 7.26 -9.44 19.41
C GLN A 335 7.25 -9.50 17.87
N LEU A 336 7.36 -8.34 17.25
CA LEU A 336 7.28 -8.17 15.80
C LEU A 336 8.16 -6.99 15.33
N LEU A 337 8.22 -6.81 14.02
CA LEU A 337 8.83 -5.64 13.41
C LEU A 337 7.74 -4.77 12.78
N ALA A 338 7.65 -3.51 13.17
CA ALA A 338 6.66 -2.54 12.65
C ALA A 338 7.32 -1.58 11.66
N ARG A 339 6.81 -1.52 10.43
CA ARG A 339 7.19 -0.52 9.41
C ARG A 339 6.08 0.53 9.35
N LEU A 340 6.39 1.74 9.83
CA LEU A 340 5.40 2.82 10.04
C LEU A 340 5.37 3.83 8.89
N ARG A 341 6.27 3.68 7.91
CA ARG A 341 6.34 4.46 6.66
C ARG A 341 6.97 3.61 5.57
N ASN A 342 6.57 3.83 4.33
CA ASN A 342 7.14 3.09 3.21
C ASN A 342 8.67 3.23 3.09
N THR A 343 9.22 4.40 3.39
CA THR A 343 10.66 4.69 3.24
C THR A 343 11.49 4.39 4.49
N ALA A 344 10.84 4.02 5.62
CA ALA A 344 11.55 3.72 6.86
C ALA A 344 11.84 2.21 7.01
N PRO A 345 12.90 1.83 7.72
CA PRO A 345 13.10 0.45 8.13
C PRO A 345 11.99 -0.01 9.09
N ALA A 346 11.77 -1.32 9.16
CA ALA A 346 10.91 -1.89 10.18
C ALA A 346 11.65 -1.91 11.53
N MET A 347 10.94 -1.57 12.62
CA MET A 347 11.48 -1.38 13.97
C MET A 347 10.93 -2.45 14.92
N PRO A 348 11.73 -2.94 15.88
CA PRO A 348 11.24 -3.85 16.90
C PRO A 348 10.11 -3.25 17.73
N ALA A 349 9.04 -4.03 17.91
CA ALA A 349 7.86 -3.65 18.67
C ALA A 349 7.20 -4.89 19.30
N GLU A 350 6.25 -4.67 20.20
CA GLU A 350 5.38 -5.72 20.72
C GLU A 350 3.90 -5.31 20.68
N ILE A 351 3.02 -6.28 20.56
CA ILE A 351 1.58 -6.06 20.70
C ILE A 351 1.25 -5.92 22.19
N ILE A 352 0.69 -4.78 22.60
CA ILE A 352 0.30 -4.54 23.99
C ILE A 352 -1.21 -4.59 24.22
N SER A 353 -2.01 -4.47 23.15
CA SER A 353 -3.47 -4.60 23.21
C SER A 353 -4.01 -5.11 21.88
N VAL A 354 -5.05 -5.97 21.97
CA VAL A 354 -5.86 -6.43 20.84
C VAL A 354 -7.31 -6.30 21.25
N SER A 355 -8.12 -5.58 20.48
CA SER A 355 -9.54 -5.36 20.72
C SER A 355 -10.33 -5.36 19.40
N ALA A 356 -11.65 -5.22 19.49
CA ALA A 356 -12.51 -5.05 18.32
C ALA A 356 -12.23 -3.73 17.57
N ASP A 357 -11.73 -2.71 18.27
CA ASP A 357 -11.43 -1.39 17.70
C ASP A 357 -10.06 -1.35 17.03
N GLY A 358 -9.20 -2.35 17.30
CA GLY A 358 -7.88 -2.44 16.68
C GLY A 358 -6.79 -3.02 17.58
N VAL A 359 -5.57 -2.67 17.26
CA VAL A 359 -4.36 -3.16 17.92
C VAL A 359 -3.51 -1.98 18.36
N VAL A 360 -2.93 -2.08 19.57
CA VAL A 360 -1.90 -1.14 20.03
C VAL A 360 -0.56 -1.85 20.08
N ILE A 361 0.44 -1.25 19.44
CA ILE A 361 1.82 -1.72 19.49
C ILE A 361 2.68 -0.74 20.29
N ARG A 362 3.64 -1.28 21.04
CA ARG A 362 4.70 -0.51 21.72
C ARG A 362 6.01 -0.70 20.98
N LEU A 363 6.64 0.40 20.62
CA LEU A 363 7.95 0.45 20.01
C LEU A 363 9.03 0.36 21.11
N PHE A 364 10.06 -0.45 20.92
CA PHE A 364 11.14 -0.56 21.91
C PHE A 364 12.01 0.69 21.96
N GLU A 365 12.07 1.42 20.83
CA GLU A 365 12.72 2.73 20.76
C GLU A 365 11.76 3.77 20.20
N PRO A 366 11.81 5.03 20.69
CA PRO A 366 10.90 6.08 20.22
C PRO A 366 11.09 6.36 18.73
N GLN A 367 9.98 6.54 18.04
CA GLN A 367 9.97 7.00 16.65
C GLN A 367 9.42 8.42 16.57
N PHE A 368 9.86 9.16 15.55
CA PHE A 368 9.56 10.58 15.41
C PHE A 368 8.66 10.84 14.20
N GLY A 369 7.66 11.69 14.39
CA GLY A 369 6.80 12.16 13.31
C GLY A 369 5.94 11.05 12.68
N ILE A 370 5.39 10.15 13.49
CA ILE A 370 4.36 9.20 13.06
C ILE A 370 3.06 9.98 12.87
N ALA A 371 2.41 9.79 11.72
CA ALA A 371 1.19 10.51 11.37
C ALA A 371 0.00 9.55 11.29
N ALA A 372 -1.15 9.98 11.82
CA ALA A 372 -2.42 9.30 11.56
C ALA A 372 -2.73 9.28 10.05
N GLY A 373 -3.45 8.28 9.58
CA GLY A 373 -3.73 8.05 8.16
C GLY A 373 -2.61 7.30 7.42
N GLN A 374 -1.40 7.17 8.02
CA GLN A 374 -0.36 6.27 7.52
C GLN A 374 -0.68 4.83 7.88
N ALA A 375 -0.02 3.88 7.23
CA ALA A 375 -0.11 2.47 7.56
C ALA A 375 1.02 2.03 8.51
N ALA A 376 0.74 0.99 9.29
CA ALA A 376 1.75 0.17 9.93
C ALA A 376 1.70 -1.23 9.33
N ALA A 377 2.74 -1.63 8.61
CA ALA A 377 2.92 -3.00 8.17
C ALA A 377 3.74 -3.78 9.21
N LEU A 378 3.20 -4.92 9.65
CA LEU A 378 3.74 -5.72 10.74
C LEU A 378 4.36 -7.00 10.19
N TYR A 379 5.61 -7.26 10.54
CA TYR A 379 6.39 -8.40 10.07
C TYR A 379 6.78 -9.29 11.23
N ASP A 380 6.99 -10.57 10.96
CA ASP A 380 7.46 -11.53 11.95
C ASP A 380 8.88 -11.17 12.43
N ALA A 381 9.11 -11.22 13.75
CA ALA A 381 10.42 -10.91 14.31
C ALA A 381 11.47 -12.02 14.04
N THR A 382 11.02 -13.26 13.82
CA THR A 382 11.89 -14.42 13.55
C THR A 382 12.15 -14.60 12.06
N ASP A 383 11.19 -14.19 11.21
CA ASP A 383 11.32 -14.11 9.76
C ASP A 383 10.93 -12.70 9.28
N SER A 384 11.90 -11.81 9.25
CA SER A 384 11.68 -10.40 8.88
C SER A 384 11.17 -10.18 7.45
N HIS A 385 11.13 -11.21 6.62
CA HIS A 385 10.53 -11.17 5.28
C HIS A 385 9.02 -11.41 5.32
N ARG A 386 8.52 -12.18 6.29
CA ARG A 386 7.12 -12.56 6.40
C ARG A 386 6.27 -11.39 6.91
N LEU A 387 5.30 -10.95 6.10
CA LEU A 387 4.29 -9.98 6.49
C LEU A 387 3.18 -10.68 7.29
N LEU A 388 2.91 -10.23 8.49
CA LEU A 388 1.82 -10.73 9.33
C LEU A 388 0.49 -10.06 9.00
N GLY A 389 0.53 -8.78 8.65
CA GLY A 389 -0.61 -7.92 8.40
C GLY A 389 -0.31 -6.47 8.76
N GLY A 390 -1.29 -5.77 9.29
CA GLY A 390 -1.11 -4.40 9.72
C GLY A 390 -2.42 -3.67 9.98
N GLY A 391 -2.35 -2.35 10.01
CA GLY A 391 -3.50 -1.49 10.22
C GLY A 391 -3.21 -0.03 9.84
N TRP A 392 -4.25 0.77 9.86
CA TRP A 392 -4.13 2.22 9.70
C TRP A 392 -3.77 2.86 11.04
N ILE A 393 -2.79 3.73 11.04
CA ILE A 393 -2.42 4.49 12.25
C ILE A 393 -3.54 5.49 12.53
N THR A 394 -4.23 5.29 13.63
CA THR A 394 -5.32 6.17 14.09
C THR A 394 -4.84 7.19 15.09
N ALA A 395 -3.84 6.82 15.91
CA ALA A 395 -3.19 7.73 16.85
C ALA A 395 -1.75 7.27 17.13
N ALA A 396 -0.91 8.24 17.43
CA ALA A 396 0.45 8.06 17.89
C ALA A 396 0.69 9.09 19.01
N PRO A 397 0.28 8.77 20.27
CA PRO A 397 0.37 9.69 21.39
C PRO A 397 1.80 10.21 21.56
N LEU A 398 1.95 11.52 21.61
CA LEU A 398 3.24 12.17 21.80
C LEU A 398 3.52 12.35 23.28
N ALA A 399 4.68 11.93 23.73
CA ALA A 399 5.09 12.03 25.14
C ALA A 399 5.07 13.47 25.69
N ALA A 400 5.22 14.48 24.81
CA ALA A 400 5.26 15.88 25.17
C ALA A 400 3.90 16.57 25.31
N LEU A 401 2.81 15.99 24.79
CA LEU A 401 1.50 16.64 24.81
C LEU A 401 0.65 16.26 26.03
N GLY A 402 1.09 15.25 26.82
CA GLY A 402 0.34 14.78 27.98
C GLY A 402 -1.05 14.23 27.63
N GLU A 403 -1.66 13.44 28.50
CA GLU A 403 -3.07 13.06 28.38
C GLU A 403 -4.00 14.26 28.62
#